data_95fb984a7152755db4064b69f66ea23c
#
_entry.id   95fb984a7152755db4064b69f66ea23c
#
_cell.length_a   1.000
_cell.length_b   1.000
_cell.length_c   1.000
_cell.angle_alpha   90.00
_cell.angle_beta   90.00
_cell.angle_gamma   90.00
#
_symmetry.space_group_name_H-M   'P 1'
#
loop_
_entity.id
_entity.type
_entity.pdbx_description
1 polymer ?
#
loop_
_entity_poly.entity_id
_entity_poly.type
_entity_poly.pdbx_seq_one_letter_code
_entity_poly.pdbx_strand_id
1 'polypeptide(L)'
;MKNLFFMFFSLHIIVAQIPEGKKVVSSLHIYDMIDKKSILLTKENRHFEAPNWSRNGTYFLLNSNGKIEKYSLKGKYIETIFTGDLEKCNNDHGISFDGRTLYFSSGKNEIKNHNSFIYKISLKGGTPKILTSKSPSYWHGISPDNKYIVYCAKRNGNYDIFKMNSDGGKEMRLTKNENLDDGPEFSPDGKYIYFNSFRTGKMQIWRMLVDGSNKEQMTFDEYSNWFAHIAPHNQNAVLISYLEDQGQNHPFGRQVKLRLLNLNTKKVSNLTSSFFGGQGTINVHSWNPEGTQFAYVSYSFIDK
;
A
#
# COMPACT_ATOMS: atom_id res chain seq x y z
N MET A 1 -45.07 17.56 1.25
CA MET A 1 -44.33 16.31 1.49
C MET A 1 -43.18 16.26 0.50
N LYS A 2 -41.95 16.56 0.95
CA LYS A 2 -40.73 16.48 0.11
C LYS A 2 -40.09 15.13 0.37
N ASN A 3 -40.12 14.25 -0.63
CA ASN A 3 -39.43 12.96 -0.58
C ASN A 3 -37.91 13.21 -0.63
N LEU A 4 -37.26 12.96 0.49
CA LEU A 4 -35.82 12.95 0.62
C LEU A 4 -35.32 11.58 0.12
N PHE A 5 -34.82 11.52 -1.11
CA PHE A 5 -34.14 10.35 -1.63
C PHE A 5 -32.77 10.23 -0.93
N PHE A 6 -32.67 9.33 0.03
CA PHE A 6 -31.38 8.88 0.54
C PHE A 6 -30.71 8.00 -0.51
N MET A 7 -29.79 8.58 -1.25
CA MET A 7 -28.88 7.82 -2.11
C MET A 7 -27.90 7.07 -1.20
N PHE A 8 -28.14 5.78 -0.96
CA PHE A 8 -27.17 4.88 -0.36
C PHE A 8 -26.02 4.68 -1.35
N PHE A 9 -24.93 5.45 -1.21
CA PHE A 9 -23.66 5.10 -1.81
C PHE A 9 -23.09 3.89 -1.04
N SER A 10 -23.45 2.69 -1.47
CA SER A 10 -22.68 1.50 -1.10
C SER A 10 -21.33 1.62 -1.78
N LEU A 11 -20.29 1.86 -1.00
CA LEU A 11 -18.90 1.73 -1.46
C LEU A 11 -18.70 0.24 -1.77
N HIS A 12 -19.01 -0.17 -3.00
CA HIS A 12 -18.60 -1.47 -3.51
C HIS A 12 -17.08 -1.36 -3.66
N ILE A 13 -16.33 -2.03 -2.79
CA ILE A 13 -14.98 -2.42 -3.14
C ILE A 13 -15.15 -3.28 -4.38
N ILE A 14 -14.91 -2.68 -5.54
CA ILE A 14 -14.84 -3.40 -6.79
C ILE A 14 -13.57 -4.24 -6.66
N VAL A 15 -13.71 -5.45 -6.13
CA VAL A 15 -12.80 -6.52 -6.45
C VAL A 15 -12.85 -6.55 -7.97
N ALA A 16 -11.79 -6.13 -8.64
CA ALA A 16 -11.75 -6.15 -10.09
C ALA A 16 -12.08 -7.57 -10.49
N GLN A 17 -13.19 -7.75 -11.13
CA GLN A 17 -13.65 -9.07 -11.49
C GLN A 17 -12.63 -9.63 -12.46
N ILE A 18 -11.95 -10.69 -12.04
CA ILE A 18 -11.18 -11.51 -12.97
C ILE A 18 -12.18 -11.91 -14.05
N PRO A 19 -11.91 -11.62 -15.34
CA PRO A 19 -12.85 -11.94 -16.40
C PRO A 19 -13.24 -13.41 -16.34
N GLU A 20 -14.50 -13.71 -16.60
CA GLU A 20 -15.00 -15.09 -16.57
C GLU A 20 -14.14 -15.99 -17.46
N GLY A 21 -13.84 -17.20 -17.01
CA GLY A 21 -12.96 -18.12 -17.73
C GLY A 21 -11.46 -17.79 -17.70
N LYS A 22 -11.04 -16.71 -17.01
CA LYS A 22 -9.62 -16.31 -16.92
C LYS A 22 -9.02 -16.61 -15.56
N LYS A 23 -7.69 -16.82 -15.55
CA LYS A 23 -6.85 -16.86 -14.35
C LYS A 23 -5.92 -15.67 -14.35
N VAL A 24 -5.62 -15.14 -13.16
CA VAL A 24 -4.61 -14.08 -12.98
C VAL A 24 -3.22 -14.70 -13.10
N VAL A 25 -2.37 -13.98 -13.79
CA VAL A 25 -0.94 -14.22 -13.80
C VAL A 25 -0.28 -12.99 -13.19
N SER A 26 0.47 -13.17 -12.10
CA SER A 26 1.25 -12.11 -11.46
C SER A 26 2.71 -12.22 -11.89
N SER A 27 3.31 -11.08 -12.16
CA SER A 27 4.73 -10.94 -12.52
C SER A 27 5.41 -9.99 -11.55
N LEU A 28 6.42 -10.50 -10.82
CA LEU A 28 7.25 -9.71 -9.92
C LEU A 28 8.40 -9.10 -10.71
N HIS A 29 8.58 -7.80 -10.58
CA HIS A 29 9.64 -7.03 -11.23
C HIS A 29 10.46 -6.25 -10.21
N ILE A 30 11.70 -5.97 -10.59
CA ILE A 30 12.51 -4.87 -10.04
C ILE A 30 12.62 -3.79 -11.10
N TYR A 31 12.44 -2.52 -10.73
CA TYR A 31 12.84 -1.39 -11.53
C TYR A 31 14.22 -0.90 -11.07
N ASP A 32 15.17 -0.87 -11.98
CA ASP A 32 16.52 -0.35 -11.75
C ASP A 32 16.58 1.13 -12.14
N MET A 33 16.90 2.00 -11.15
CA MET A 33 16.94 3.44 -11.32
C MET A 33 18.18 3.91 -12.09
N ILE A 34 19.26 3.12 -12.09
CA ILE A 34 20.52 3.45 -12.80
C ILE A 34 20.34 3.12 -14.27
N ASP A 35 19.97 1.89 -14.57
CA ASP A 35 19.75 1.40 -15.94
C ASP A 35 18.41 1.85 -16.54
N LYS A 36 17.51 2.41 -15.73
CA LYS A 36 16.15 2.87 -16.09
C LYS A 36 15.33 1.80 -16.81
N LYS A 37 15.37 0.58 -16.30
CA LYS A 37 14.68 -0.57 -16.89
C LYS A 37 14.01 -1.46 -15.84
N SER A 38 12.97 -2.15 -16.27
CA SER A 38 12.31 -3.19 -15.49
C SER A 38 12.96 -4.55 -15.77
N ILE A 39 13.19 -5.30 -14.70
CA ILE A 39 13.75 -6.66 -14.73
C ILE A 39 12.69 -7.61 -14.19
N LEU A 40 12.23 -8.56 -15.00
CA LEU A 40 11.30 -9.60 -14.57
C LEU A 40 12.05 -10.63 -13.71
N LEU A 41 11.60 -10.85 -12.48
CA LEU A 41 12.16 -11.85 -11.58
C LEU A 41 11.44 -13.19 -11.67
N THR A 42 10.09 -13.14 -11.61
CA THR A 42 9.26 -14.35 -11.71
C THR A 42 7.89 -14.03 -12.28
N LYS A 43 7.26 -15.03 -12.89
CA LYS A 43 5.90 -14.98 -13.41
C LYS A 43 5.18 -16.26 -13.03
N GLU A 44 4.05 -16.16 -12.34
CA GLU A 44 3.30 -17.29 -11.83
C GLU A 44 1.81 -17.22 -12.19
N ASN A 45 1.19 -18.34 -12.48
CA ASN A 45 -0.23 -18.46 -12.84
C ASN A 45 -1.13 -18.42 -11.58
N ARG A 46 -0.89 -17.46 -10.73
CA ARG A 46 -1.66 -17.19 -9.50
C ARG A 46 -1.57 -15.71 -9.13
N HIS A 47 -2.44 -15.29 -8.23
CA HIS A 47 -2.38 -13.95 -7.67
C HIS A 47 -1.36 -13.89 -6.53
N PHE A 48 -0.41 -12.95 -6.64
CA PHE A 48 0.38 -12.40 -5.54
C PHE A 48 0.55 -10.90 -5.77
N GLU A 49 0.82 -10.14 -4.70
CA GLU A 49 0.75 -8.69 -4.73
C GLU A 49 1.64 -8.03 -3.67
N ALA A 50 1.79 -6.68 -3.78
CA ALA A 50 2.35 -5.81 -2.75
C ALA A 50 3.75 -6.22 -2.27
N PRO A 51 4.77 -6.13 -3.13
CA PRO A 51 6.13 -6.52 -2.77
C PRO A 51 6.73 -5.54 -1.77
N ASN A 52 7.04 -6.01 -0.56
CA ASN A 52 7.76 -5.27 0.47
C ASN A 52 9.22 -5.75 0.49
N TRP A 53 10.16 -4.88 0.14
CA TRP A 53 11.58 -5.23 0.20
C TRP A 53 12.06 -5.23 1.65
N SER A 54 12.79 -6.28 2.05
CA SER A 54 13.33 -6.39 3.41
C SER A 54 14.34 -5.28 3.73
N ARG A 55 14.38 -4.82 4.98
CA ARG A 55 15.27 -3.74 5.39
C ARG A 55 16.77 -4.06 5.27
N ASN A 56 17.12 -5.33 5.24
CA ASN A 56 18.51 -5.77 5.00
C ASN A 56 18.79 -6.07 3.52
N GLY A 57 17.84 -5.82 2.62
CA GLY A 57 18.02 -5.96 1.19
C GLY A 57 18.07 -7.39 0.64
N THR A 58 17.70 -8.43 1.42
CA THR A 58 17.99 -9.83 1.05
C THR A 58 16.79 -10.63 0.55
N TYR A 59 15.54 -10.14 0.70
CA TYR A 59 14.32 -10.83 0.28
C TYR A 59 13.14 -9.86 0.10
N PHE A 60 12.05 -10.36 -0.47
CA PHE A 60 10.75 -9.70 -0.52
C PHE A 60 9.73 -10.43 0.35
N LEU A 61 8.77 -9.68 0.91
CA LEU A 61 7.50 -10.20 1.36
C LEU A 61 6.42 -9.84 0.36
N LEU A 62 5.54 -10.78 0.06
CA LEU A 62 4.41 -10.65 -0.85
C LEU A 62 3.14 -11.14 -0.14
N ASN A 63 1.99 -10.56 -0.45
CA ASN A 63 0.70 -11.18 -0.10
C ASN A 63 0.26 -12.13 -1.22
N SER A 64 -0.22 -13.30 -0.86
CA SER A 64 -0.86 -14.23 -1.78
C SER A 64 -1.94 -15.05 -1.06
N ASN A 65 -3.17 -14.99 -1.57
CA ASN A 65 -4.30 -15.74 -1.02
C ASN A 65 -4.47 -15.61 0.50
N GLY A 66 -4.29 -14.38 1.03
CA GLY A 66 -4.43 -14.10 2.46
C GLY A 66 -3.24 -14.50 3.33
N LYS A 67 -2.12 -14.88 2.73
CA LYS A 67 -0.87 -15.27 3.42
C LYS A 67 0.27 -14.34 3.05
N ILE A 68 1.21 -14.16 3.95
CA ILE A 68 2.45 -13.41 3.70
C ILE A 68 3.53 -14.41 3.33
N GLU A 69 4.04 -14.29 2.12
CA GLU A 69 5.05 -15.17 1.56
C GLU A 69 6.39 -14.45 1.40
N LYS A 70 7.48 -15.16 1.64
CA LYS A 70 8.85 -14.68 1.49
C LYS A 70 9.47 -15.20 0.20
N TYR A 71 10.07 -14.29 -0.55
CA TYR A 71 10.73 -14.55 -1.84
C TYR A 71 12.17 -14.08 -1.82
N SER A 72 13.06 -14.84 -2.46
CA SER A 72 14.42 -14.39 -2.70
C SER A 72 14.49 -13.24 -3.70
N LEU A 73 15.61 -12.51 -3.76
CA LEU A 73 15.86 -11.49 -4.79
C LEU A 73 15.90 -12.03 -6.22
N LYS A 74 15.94 -13.36 -6.39
CA LYS A 74 15.82 -14.03 -7.70
C LYS A 74 14.38 -14.43 -8.03
N GLY A 75 13.38 -13.96 -7.26
CA GLY A 75 11.98 -14.27 -7.47
C GLY A 75 11.57 -15.70 -7.13
N LYS A 76 12.34 -16.42 -6.30
CA LYS A 76 12.00 -17.78 -5.86
C LYS A 76 11.32 -17.73 -4.50
N TYR A 77 10.18 -18.42 -4.37
CA TYR A 77 9.53 -18.66 -3.09
C TYR A 77 10.50 -19.32 -2.10
N ILE A 78 10.49 -18.88 -0.86
CA ILE A 78 11.30 -19.43 0.24
C ILE A 78 10.39 -20.09 1.27
N GLU A 79 9.45 -19.33 1.83
CA GLU A 79 8.58 -19.78 2.93
C GLU A 79 7.32 -18.91 3.04
N THR A 80 6.32 -19.41 3.73
CA THR A 80 5.19 -18.62 4.20
C THR A 80 5.44 -18.23 5.66
N ILE A 81 5.30 -16.95 5.98
CA ILE A 81 5.38 -16.48 7.37
C ILE A 81 4.15 -16.97 8.12
N PHE A 82 4.37 -17.71 9.20
CA PHE A 82 3.28 -18.17 10.04
C PHE A 82 2.67 -16.98 10.80
N THR A 83 1.41 -16.69 10.53
CA THR A 83 0.64 -15.58 11.13
C THR A 83 -0.45 -16.08 12.11
N GLY A 84 -0.24 -17.24 12.72
CA GLY A 84 -1.26 -17.91 13.53
C GLY A 84 -2.43 -18.36 12.65
N ASP A 85 -3.64 -18.23 13.16
CA ASP A 85 -4.88 -18.59 12.45
C ASP A 85 -5.38 -17.49 11.49
N LEU A 86 -4.59 -16.44 11.25
CA LEU A 86 -4.97 -15.32 10.37
C LEU A 86 -4.63 -15.65 8.91
N GLU A 87 -5.64 -16.07 8.16
CA GLU A 87 -5.53 -16.43 6.73
C GLU A 87 -6.24 -15.44 5.79
N LYS A 88 -6.54 -14.24 6.29
CA LYS A 88 -7.19 -13.15 5.53
C LYS A 88 -6.33 -11.88 5.52
N CYS A 89 -4.98 -12.06 5.46
CA CYS A 89 -4.08 -10.93 5.27
C CYS A 89 -4.35 -10.29 3.92
N ASN A 90 -4.37 -8.96 3.90
CA ASN A 90 -4.48 -8.20 2.65
C ASN A 90 -3.10 -7.70 2.21
N ASN A 91 -3.09 -6.82 1.20
CA ASN A 91 -1.87 -6.26 0.63
C ASN A 91 -1.12 -5.27 1.55
N ASP A 92 -1.70 -4.88 2.72
CA ASP A 92 -1.11 -3.89 3.60
C ASP A 92 -0.24 -4.57 4.66
N HIS A 93 1.03 -4.71 4.37
CA HIS A 93 2.02 -5.31 5.27
C HIS A 93 3.38 -4.65 5.12
N GLY A 94 4.24 -4.80 6.13
CA GLY A 94 5.60 -4.30 6.04
C GLY A 94 6.43 -4.54 7.29
N ILE A 95 7.73 -4.32 7.13
CA ILE A 95 8.74 -4.65 8.10
C ILE A 95 9.16 -3.38 8.86
N SER A 96 9.30 -3.48 10.19
CA SER A 96 9.90 -2.43 11.02
C SER A 96 11.29 -2.02 10.53
N PHE A 97 11.72 -0.79 10.82
CA PHE A 97 13.05 -0.33 10.40
C PHE A 97 14.20 -1.12 11.01
N ASP A 98 14.01 -1.69 12.21
CA ASP A 98 14.99 -2.58 12.84
C ASP A 98 15.00 -4.01 12.27
N GLY A 99 14.09 -4.31 11.31
CA GLY A 99 14.01 -5.61 10.64
C GLY A 99 13.51 -6.77 11.50
N ARG A 100 12.83 -6.51 12.63
CA ARG A 100 12.47 -7.56 13.60
C ARG A 100 10.98 -7.87 13.63
N THR A 101 10.13 -6.91 13.26
CA THR A 101 8.68 -7.00 13.40
C THR A 101 8.00 -6.87 12.05
N LEU A 102 7.08 -7.77 11.76
CA LEU A 102 6.13 -7.66 10.67
C LEU A 102 4.84 -7.02 11.19
N TYR A 103 4.40 -5.96 10.52
CA TYR A 103 3.06 -5.38 10.66
C TYR A 103 2.23 -5.79 9.46
N PHE A 104 0.95 -6.10 9.68
CA PHE A 104 0.06 -6.49 8.61
C PHE A 104 -1.40 -6.25 8.97
N SER A 105 -2.23 -6.12 7.95
CA SER A 105 -3.67 -6.02 8.08
C SER A 105 -4.32 -7.35 7.73
N SER A 106 -5.26 -7.80 8.55
CA SER A 106 -5.99 -9.04 8.32
C SER A 106 -7.42 -8.95 8.83
N GLY A 107 -8.34 -9.63 8.15
CA GLY A 107 -9.67 -9.91 8.67
C GLY A 107 -9.62 -10.97 9.78
N LYS A 108 -10.60 -10.94 10.70
CA LYS A 108 -10.86 -12.06 11.61
C LYS A 108 -11.65 -13.14 10.90
N ASN A 109 -11.30 -14.40 11.09
CA ASN A 109 -11.98 -15.53 10.45
C ASN A 109 -13.47 -15.61 10.79
N GLU A 110 -13.83 -15.23 12.02
CA GLU A 110 -15.17 -15.33 12.60
C GLU A 110 -16.15 -14.25 12.12
N ILE A 111 -15.65 -13.14 11.54
CA ILE A 111 -16.49 -12.01 11.15
C ILE A 111 -16.66 -12.00 9.63
N LYS A 112 -17.90 -12.02 9.18
CA LYS A 112 -18.24 -11.81 7.75
C LYS A 112 -18.20 -10.31 7.43
N ASN A 113 -17.63 -9.95 6.28
CA ASN A 113 -17.54 -8.60 5.68
C ASN A 113 -16.53 -7.62 6.28
N HIS A 114 -15.61 -7.16 5.42
CA HIS A 114 -14.73 -5.96 5.49
C HIS A 114 -14.23 -5.54 6.89
N ASN A 115 -13.82 -6.50 7.72
CA ASN A 115 -13.25 -6.25 9.02
C ASN A 115 -11.73 -6.41 8.95
N SER A 116 -11.03 -5.42 8.53
CA SER A 116 -9.57 -5.42 8.61
C SER A 116 -9.12 -4.83 9.94
N PHE A 117 -8.20 -5.53 10.61
CA PHE A 117 -7.53 -5.08 11.82
C PHE A 117 -6.02 -5.10 11.58
N ILE A 118 -5.30 -4.27 12.31
CA ILE A 118 -3.84 -4.22 12.25
C ILE A 118 -3.27 -5.14 13.31
N TYR A 119 -2.30 -5.95 12.91
CA TYR A 119 -1.56 -6.87 13.75
C TYR A 119 -0.06 -6.61 13.64
N LYS A 120 0.69 -7.06 14.64
CA LYS A 120 2.13 -7.19 14.57
C LYS A 120 2.57 -8.55 15.06
N ILE A 121 3.70 -9.03 14.54
CA ILE A 121 4.29 -10.32 14.88
C ILE A 121 5.80 -10.26 14.70
N SER A 122 6.56 -11.11 15.37
CA SER A 122 7.97 -11.31 15.04
C SER A 122 8.12 -11.80 13.60
N LEU A 123 9.13 -11.32 12.86
CA LEU A 123 9.46 -11.84 11.53
C LEU A 123 9.83 -13.32 11.51
N LYS A 124 10.10 -13.90 12.69
CA LYS A 124 10.31 -15.35 12.85
C LYS A 124 8.98 -16.13 12.98
N GLY A 125 7.83 -15.43 12.88
CA GLY A 125 6.51 -16.00 13.14
C GLY A 125 6.14 -15.99 14.61
N GLY A 126 5.01 -16.62 14.96
CA GLY A 126 4.51 -16.75 16.34
C GLY A 126 3.04 -16.33 16.45
N THR A 127 2.63 -15.86 17.64
CA THR A 127 1.27 -15.38 17.89
C THR A 127 1.15 -13.91 17.58
N PRO A 128 0.30 -13.50 16.61
CA PRO A 128 0.11 -12.10 16.27
C PRO A 128 -0.59 -11.33 17.41
N LYS A 129 -0.11 -10.12 17.67
CA LYS A 129 -0.74 -9.17 18.60
C LYS A 129 -1.61 -8.20 17.79
N ILE A 130 -2.90 -8.11 18.11
CA ILE A 130 -3.80 -7.10 17.53
C ILE A 130 -3.47 -5.72 18.11
N LEU A 131 -3.42 -4.71 17.26
CA LEU A 131 -3.11 -3.32 17.62
C LEU A 131 -4.34 -2.42 17.62
N THR A 132 -5.28 -2.65 16.69
CA THR A 132 -6.50 -1.84 16.57
C THR A 132 -7.70 -2.56 17.16
N SER A 133 -8.52 -1.83 17.94
CA SER A 133 -9.78 -2.35 18.51
C SER A 133 -10.99 -2.14 17.60
N LYS A 134 -10.85 -1.27 16.58
CA LYS A 134 -11.90 -0.91 15.63
C LYS A 134 -11.51 -1.30 14.21
N SER A 135 -12.50 -1.65 13.39
CA SER A 135 -12.35 -1.98 11.97
C SER A 135 -13.28 -1.13 11.09
N PRO A 136 -12.98 -0.97 9.80
CA PRO A 136 -11.75 -1.38 9.18
C PRO A 136 -10.57 -0.46 9.54
N SER A 137 -9.38 -1.06 9.57
CA SER A 137 -8.10 -0.37 9.75
C SER A 137 -7.06 -1.07 8.88
N TYR A 138 -6.31 -0.31 8.08
CA TYR A 138 -5.36 -0.78 7.07
C TYR A 138 -3.98 -0.18 7.37
N TRP A 139 -3.01 -1.03 7.65
CA TRP A 139 -1.64 -0.61 7.96
C TRP A 139 -0.94 -0.10 6.68
N HIS A 140 -0.14 0.97 6.82
CA HIS A 140 0.64 1.47 5.70
C HIS A 140 2.09 1.82 6.04
N GLY A 141 2.40 2.16 7.29
CA GLY A 141 3.75 2.57 7.60
C GLY A 141 4.11 2.53 9.07
N ILE A 142 5.42 2.50 9.32
CA ILE A 142 6.03 2.63 10.65
C ILE A 142 7.06 3.75 10.63
N SER A 143 7.16 4.52 11.72
CA SER A 143 8.16 5.58 11.85
C SER A 143 9.59 5.03 11.87
N PRO A 144 10.58 5.79 11.37
CA PRO A 144 11.98 5.34 11.34
C PRO A 144 12.56 4.95 12.71
N ASP A 145 12.06 5.55 13.78
CA ASP A 145 12.41 5.22 15.17
C ASP A 145 11.64 4.02 15.75
N ASN A 146 10.79 3.36 14.94
CA ASN A 146 9.91 2.23 15.28
C ASN A 146 8.86 2.53 16.39
N LYS A 147 8.61 3.79 16.73
CA LYS A 147 7.69 4.13 17.84
C LYS A 147 6.22 4.25 17.43
N TYR A 148 5.96 4.62 16.18
CA TYR A 148 4.60 4.92 15.71
C TYR A 148 4.28 4.19 14.42
N ILE A 149 3.05 3.71 14.29
CA ILE A 149 2.48 3.28 13.01
C ILE A 149 1.53 4.34 12.48
N VAL A 150 1.43 4.43 11.15
CA VAL A 150 0.40 5.17 10.44
C VAL A 150 -0.44 4.22 9.60
N TYR A 151 -1.72 4.53 9.50
CA TYR A 151 -2.68 3.64 8.87
C TYR A 151 -3.91 4.42 8.39
N CYS A 152 -4.61 3.85 7.41
CA CYS A 152 -5.92 4.31 6.99
C CYS A 152 -7.00 3.60 7.80
N ALA A 153 -8.02 4.32 8.24
CA ALA A 153 -9.13 3.70 8.96
C ALA A 153 -10.45 4.45 8.75
N LYS A 154 -11.54 3.67 8.68
CA LYS A 154 -12.89 4.25 8.62
C LYS A 154 -13.39 4.52 10.03
N ARG A 155 -13.61 5.81 10.33
CA ARG A 155 -14.23 6.26 11.57
C ARG A 155 -15.29 7.32 11.25
N ASN A 156 -16.45 7.22 11.87
CA ASN A 156 -17.55 8.17 11.65
C ASN A 156 -17.94 8.36 10.17
N GLY A 157 -17.91 7.24 9.41
CA GLY A 157 -18.37 7.23 8.01
C GLY A 157 -17.30 7.52 6.95
N ASN A 158 -16.14 8.09 7.30
CA ASN A 158 -15.07 8.42 6.35
C ASN A 158 -13.76 7.69 6.64
N TYR A 159 -12.94 7.52 5.59
CA TYR A 159 -11.58 7.03 5.69
C TYR A 159 -10.60 8.18 5.85
N ASP A 160 -9.79 8.13 6.89
CA ASP A 160 -8.80 9.12 7.24
C ASP A 160 -7.49 8.48 7.70
N ILE A 161 -6.44 9.31 7.78
CA ILE A 161 -5.14 8.90 8.28
C ILE A 161 -5.13 8.97 9.81
N PHE A 162 -4.69 7.88 10.41
CA PHE A 162 -4.49 7.74 11.85
C PHE A 162 -3.04 7.40 12.17
N LYS A 163 -2.62 7.77 13.37
CA LYS A 163 -1.35 7.40 13.99
C LYS A 163 -1.60 6.80 15.36
N MET A 164 -0.82 5.81 15.75
CA MET A 164 -0.78 5.28 17.12
C MET A 164 0.61 4.77 17.47
N ASN A 165 0.82 4.47 18.74
CA ASN A 165 2.05 3.79 19.17
C ASN A 165 2.18 2.42 18.45
N SER A 166 3.40 2.03 18.09
CA SER A 166 3.69 0.77 17.40
C SER A 166 3.35 -0.48 18.22
N ASP A 167 3.12 -0.31 19.54
CA ASP A 167 2.62 -1.34 20.45
C ASP A 167 1.11 -1.34 20.65
N GLY A 168 0.39 -0.44 19.96
CA GLY A 168 -1.04 -0.23 20.11
C GLY A 168 -1.35 0.89 21.09
N GLY A 169 -2.63 1.15 21.34
CA GLY A 169 -3.09 2.16 22.30
C GLY A 169 -4.03 3.20 21.68
N LYS A 170 -3.90 4.46 22.10
CA LYS A 170 -4.80 5.53 21.67
C LYS A 170 -4.57 5.89 20.20
N GLU A 171 -5.66 5.90 19.42
CA GLU A 171 -5.68 6.39 18.04
C GLU A 171 -5.61 7.92 18.02
N MET A 172 -4.75 8.49 17.19
CA MET A 172 -4.70 9.92 16.88
C MET A 172 -5.11 10.10 15.42
N ARG A 173 -6.22 10.77 15.15
CA ARG A 173 -6.67 11.12 13.80
C ARG A 173 -5.88 12.32 13.29
N LEU A 174 -5.14 12.16 12.18
CA LEU A 174 -4.29 13.18 11.58
C LEU A 174 -4.98 13.96 10.47
N THR A 175 -5.93 13.34 9.78
CA THR A 175 -6.72 14.02 8.74
C THR A 175 -8.20 13.98 9.09
N LYS A 176 -8.91 15.01 8.60
CA LYS A 176 -10.37 15.14 8.75
C LYS A 176 -10.88 16.00 7.60
N ASN A 177 -11.41 15.37 6.57
CA ASN A 177 -12.11 16.04 5.48
C ASN A 177 -13.28 15.14 5.04
N GLU A 178 -14.07 15.58 4.06
CA GLU A 178 -15.25 14.84 3.59
C GLU A 178 -14.91 13.71 2.62
N ASN A 179 -13.71 13.74 2.03
CA ASN A 179 -13.25 12.77 1.05
C ASN A 179 -12.19 11.83 1.64
N LEU A 180 -11.91 10.76 0.91
CA LEU A 180 -10.93 9.74 1.25
C LEU A 180 -9.52 10.34 1.39
N ASP A 181 -8.87 10.02 2.50
CA ASP A 181 -7.42 10.08 2.71
C ASP A 181 -6.93 8.66 3.00
N ASP A 182 -5.88 8.21 2.29
CA ASP A 182 -5.40 6.82 2.35
C ASP A 182 -3.88 6.71 2.13
N GLY A 183 -3.32 5.51 2.28
CA GLY A 183 -1.94 5.16 1.93
C GLY A 183 -0.85 5.99 2.63
N PRO A 184 -0.89 6.19 3.97
CA PRO A 184 0.09 7.01 4.65
C PRO A 184 1.43 6.31 4.82
N GLU A 185 2.53 6.98 4.46
CA GLU A 185 3.90 6.51 4.69
C GLU A 185 4.77 7.60 5.31
N PHE A 186 5.59 7.22 6.30
CA PHE A 186 6.58 8.15 6.87
C PHE A 186 7.73 8.39 5.88
N SER A 187 8.21 9.64 5.84
CA SER A 187 9.49 9.91 5.21
C SER A 187 10.65 9.26 5.98
N PRO A 188 11.74 8.86 5.31
CA PRO A 188 12.89 8.23 5.95
C PRO A 188 13.55 9.08 7.06
N ASP A 189 13.45 10.41 6.99
CA ASP A 189 13.93 11.33 8.03
C ASP A 189 12.94 11.54 9.19
N GLY A 190 11.74 10.91 9.11
CA GLY A 190 10.72 10.99 10.14
C GLY A 190 10.01 12.35 10.27
N LYS A 191 10.21 13.30 9.33
CA LYS A 191 9.60 14.63 9.41
C LYS A 191 8.20 14.71 8.85
N TYR A 192 7.92 13.93 7.81
CA TYR A 192 6.67 13.99 7.07
C TYR A 192 5.95 12.65 7.04
N ILE A 193 4.64 12.71 6.84
CA ILE A 193 3.79 11.61 6.40
C ILE A 193 3.27 11.98 5.02
N TYR A 194 3.56 11.16 4.00
CA TYR A 194 2.98 11.26 2.67
C TYR A 194 1.71 10.42 2.63
N PHE A 195 0.71 10.85 1.87
CA PHE A 195 -0.58 10.17 1.79
C PHE A 195 -1.33 10.53 0.51
N ASN A 196 -2.30 9.73 0.16
CA ASN A 196 -3.23 9.98 -0.94
C ASN A 196 -4.42 10.79 -0.43
N SER A 197 -4.92 11.76 -1.20
CA SER A 197 -6.10 12.53 -0.84
C SER A 197 -6.92 12.95 -2.04
N PHE A 198 -8.23 12.81 -1.93
CA PHE A 198 -9.20 13.26 -2.94
C PHE A 198 -9.74 14.67 -2.69
N ARG A 199 -9.19 15.42 -1.74
CA ARG A 199 -9.68 16.74 -1.28
C ARG A 199 -9.77 17.82 -2.35
N THR A 200 -9.07 17.67 -3.46
CA THR A 200 -9.10 18.59 -4.62
C THR A 200 -9.92 18.07 -5.79
N GLY A 201 -10.77 17.04 -5.57
CA GLY A 201 -11.63 16.46 -6.59
C GLY A 201 -10.95 15.45 -7.50
N LYS A 202 -9.66 15.14 -7.25
CA LYS A 202 -8.89 14.08 -7.90
C LYS A 202 -7.90 13.48 -6.90
N MET A 203 -7.63 12.19 -7.01
CA MET A 203 -6.68 11.53 -6.12
C MET A 203 -5.26 12.00 -6.43
N GLN A 204 -4.65 12.67 -5.47
CA GLN A 204 -3.31 13.23 -5.56
C GLN A 204 -2.48 12.86 -4.34
N ILE A 205 -1.15 12.95 -4.47
CA ILE A 205 -0.22 12.77 -3.37
C ILE A 205 -0.11 14.08 -2.58
N TRP A 206 -0.21 13.96 -1.27
CA TRP A 206 -0.06 15.01 -0.28
C TRP A 206 1.01 14.62 0.74
N ARG A 207 1.52 15.59 1.47
CA ARG A 207 2.30 15.37 2.69
C ARG A 207 1.83 16.26 3.82
N MET A 208 2.14 15.87 5.04
CA MET A 208 1.92 16.65 6.26
C MET A 208 3.07 16.42 7.24
N LEU A 209 3.24 17.29 8.23
CA LEU A 209 4.12 17.00 9.36
C LEU A 209 3.58 15.79 10.17
N VAL A 210 4.45 15.14 10.92
CA VAL A 210 4.09 13.91 11.67
C VAL A 210 3.07 14.11 12.79
N ASP A 211 2.75 15.36 13.13
CA ASP A 211 1.67 15.74 14.03
C ASP A 211 0.33 15.97 13.32
N GLY A 212 0.30 15.89 11.98
CA GLY A 212 -0.86 16.12 11.13
C GLY A 212 -1.03 17.55 10.64
N SER A 213 -0.15 18.48 11.03
CA SER A 213 -0.17 19.89 10.59
C SER A 213 0.46 20.07 9.20
N ASN A 214 0.36 21.28 8.62
CA ASN A 214 1.03 21.71 7.39
C ASN A 214 0.82 20.75 6.19
N LYS A 215 -0.45 20.50 5.87
CA LYS A 215 -0.81 19.65 4.71
C LYS A 215 -0.48 20.37 3.41
N GLU A 216 0.30 19.72 2.55
CA GLU A 216 0.81 20.25 1.29
C GLU A 216 0.58 19.26 0.15
N GLN A 217 0.04 19.74 -0.97
CA GLN A 217 -0.12 18.94 -2.19
C GLN A 217 1.22 18.77 -2.91
N MET A 218 1.50 17.55 -3.36
CA MET A 218 2.76 17.16 -4.00
C MET A 218 2.61 16.87 -5.50
N THR A 219 1.43 16.41 -5.95
CA THR A 219 1.14 16.16 -7.38
C THR A 219 -0.08 16.95 -7.83
N PHE A 220 -0.10 17.40 -9.13
CA PHE A 220 -1.10 18.36 -9.63
C PHE A 220 -1.58 18.03 -11.05
N ASP A 221 -1.33 16.83 -11.52
CA ASP A 221 -1.61 16.42 -12.90
C ASP A 221 -2.98 15.76 -13.08
N GLU A 222 -3.29 15.32 -14.30
CA GLU A 222 -4.57 14.74 -14.69
C GLU A 222 -4.77 13.28 -14.23
N TYR A 223 -3.70 12.59 -13.79
CA TYR A 223 -3.77 11.20 -13.37
C TYR A 223 -4.31 11.05 -11.95
N SER A 224 -4.92 9.91 -11.65
CA SER A 224 -5.20 9.50 -10.27
C SER A 224 -3.93 8.89 -9.66
N ASN A 225 -3.28 9.63 -8.76
CA ASN A 225 -1.98 9.29 -8.19
C ASN A 225 -2.14 8.63 -6.81
N TRP A 226 -1.50 7.47 -6.62
CA TRP A 226 -1.64 6.65 -5.41
C TRP A 226 -0.29 6.15 -4.91
N PHE A 227 -0.20 5.84 -3.60
CA PHE A 227 0.87 5.10 -2.93
C PHE A 227 2.27 5.62 -3.27
N ALA A 228 2.60 6.81 -2.77
CA ALA A 228 3.94 7.35 -2.90
C ALA A 228 4.88 6.71 -1.87
N HIS A 229 5.84 5.91 -2.35
CA HIS A 229 6.87 5.29 -1.51
C HIS A 229 8.18 6.06 -1.64
N ILE A 230 8.60 6.65 -0.52
CA ILE A 230 9.74 7.55 -0.46
C ILE A 230 11.04 6.74 -0.51
N ALA A 231 11.93 7.10 -1.44
CA ALA A 231 13.26 6.50 -1.53
C ALA A 231 14.07 6.78 -0.25
N PRO A 232 14.96 5.85 0.18
CA PRO A 232 15.75 6.01 1.39
C PRO A 232 16.53 7.31 1.49
N HIS A 233 16.90 7.93 0.36
CA HIS A 233 17.60 9.23 0.30
C HIS A 233 16.71 10.45 0.52
N ASN A 234 15.41 10.27 0.71
CA ASN A 234 14.44 11.35 0.93
C ASN A 234 14.42 12.45 -0.16
N GLN A 235 14.76 12.10 -1.40
CA GLN A 235 14.77 13.03 -2.55
C GLN A 235 13.64 12.76 -3.54
N ASN A 236 13.26 11.50 -3.68
CA ASN A 236 12.27 11.07 -4.64
C ASN A 236 11.28 10.08 -4.02
N ALA A 237 10.11 9.97 -4.63
CA ALA A 237 9.16 8.90 -4.33
C ALA A 237 8.72 8.23 -5.62
N VAL A 238 8.60 6.90 -5.63
CA VAL A 238 7.86 6.18 -6.66
C VAL A 238 6.38 6.19 -6.31
N LEU A 239 5.53 6.35 -7.30
CA LEU A 239 4.08 6.30 -7.15
C LEU A 239 3.45 5.57 -8.34
N ILE A 240 2.22 5.08 -8.13
CA ILE A 240 1.40 4.52 -9.21
C ILE A 240 0.38 5.56 -9.67
N SER A 241 0.24 5.72 -10.99
CA SER A 241 -0.73 6.61 -11.60
C SER A 241 -1.66 5.82 -12.51
N TYR A 242 -2.95 5.89 -12.23
CA TYR A 242 -3.99 5.37 -13.11
C TYR A 242 -4.17 6.30 -14.29
N LEU A 243 -4.26 5.76 -15.50
CA LEU A 243 -4.42 6.56 -16.73
C LEU A 243 -5.82 7.13 -16.87
N GLU A 244 -6.81 6.45 -16.29
CA GLU A 244 -8.20 6.89 -16.20
C GLU A 244 -8.50 7.31 -14.77
N ASP A 245 -9.39 8.28 -14.60
CA ASP A 245 -9.82 8.70 -13.26
C ASP A 245 -10.62 7.57 -12.60
N GLN A 246 -10.19 7.16 -11.42
CA GLN A 246 -10.83 6.13 -10.61
C GLN A 246 -11.64 6.72 -9.45
N GLY A 247 -11.80 8.06 -9.39
CA GLY A 247 -12.42 8.73 -8.27
C GLY A 247 -11.67 8.46 -6.97
N GLN A 248 -12.37 7.98 -5.96
CA GLN A 248 -11.79 7.61 -4.66
C GLN A 248 -11.41 6.12 -4.55
N ASN A 249 -11.18 5.45 -5.68
CA ASN A 249 -10.85 4.02 -5.70
C ASN A 249 -9.48 3.78 -6.33
N HIS A 250 -8.88 2.65 -5.97
CA HIS A 250 -7.62 2.17 -6.55
C HIS A 250 -7.75 0.69 -6.98
N PRO A 251 -8.62 0.41 -7.97
CA PRO A 251 -8.96 -0.97 -8.31
C PRO A 251 -7.77 -1.73 -8.90
N PHE A 252 -7.81 -3.05 -8.69
CA PHE A 252 -6.96 -4.01 -9.41
C PHE A 252 -7.32 -4.01 -10.90
N GLY A 253 -6.35 -4.34 -11.76
CA GLY A 253 -6.63 -4.63 -13.16
C GLY A 253 -7.00 -3.41 -13.99
N ARG A 254 -6.21 -2.36 -13.91
CA ARG A 254 -6.32 -1.14 -14.73
C ARG A 254 -5.00 -0.81 -15.43
N GLN A 255 -5.08 0.03 -16.44
CA GLN A 255 -3.90 0.59 -17.08
C GLN A 255 -3.27 1.64 -16.15
N VAL A 256 -2.04 1.39 -15.75
CA VAL A 256 -1.28 2.23 -14.83
C VAL A 256 0.13 2.49 -15.33
N LYS A 257 0.79 3.47 -14.74
CA LYS A 257 2.23 3.72 -14.89
C LYS A 257 2.87 3.85 -13.51
N LEU A 258 4.13 3.46 -13.40
CA LEU A 258 4.96 3.91 -12.28
C LEU A 258 5.67 5.19 -12.67
N ARG A 259 5.66 6.15 -11.76
CA ARG A 259 6.20 7.49 -11.96
C ARG A 259 7.07 7.90 -10.78
N LEU A 260 8.02 8.78 -11.04
CA LEU A 260 8.93 9.33 -10.04
C LEU A 260 8.55 10.77 -9.72
N LEU A 261 8.23 11.02 -8.46
CA LEU A 261 8.03 12.36 -7.91
C LEU A 261 9.34 12.85 -7.28
N ASN A 262 9.86 13.97 -7.74
CA ASN A 262 10.94 14.69 -7.06
C ASN A 262 10.34 15.50 -5.91
N LEU A 263 10.74 15.21 -4.67
CA LEU A 263 10.13 15.76 -3.47
C LEU A 263 10.45 17.25 -3.23
N ASN A 264 11.51 17.77 -3.85
CA ASN A 264 11.89 19.17 -3.73
C ASN A 264 11.21 20.04 -4.76
N THR A 265 11.22 19.58 -6.04
CA THR A 265 10.69 20.36 -7.18
C THR A 265 9.24 20.06 -7.49
N LYS A 266 8.67 18.98 -6.91
CA LYS A 266 7.34 18.42 -7.20
C LYS A 266 7.16 17.98 -8.66
N LYS A 267 8.24 17.89 -9.43
CA LYS A 267 8.20 17.39 -10.80
C LYS A 267 7.95 15.88 -10.80
N VAL A 268 7.00 15.44 -11.63
CA VAL A 268 6.69 14.02 -11.84
C VAL A 268 7.15 13.61 -13.24
N SER A 269 7.84 12.46 -13.32
CA SER A 269 8.30 11.86 -14.58
C SER A 269 7.92 10.39 -14.67
N ASN A 270 7.71 9.90 -15.90
CA ASN A 270 7.39 8.48 -16.12
C ASN A 270 8.63 7.60 -15.91
N LEU A 271 8.48 6.49 -15.21
CA LEU A 271 9.48 5.42 -15.12
C LEU A 271 9.17 4.29 -16.09
N THR A 272 7.89 3.92 -16.21
CA THR A 272 7.47 2.83 -17.09
C THR A 272 6.56 3.31 -18.22
N SER A 273 6.43 2.55 -19.29
CA SER A 273 5.25 2.57 -20.15
C SER A 273 4.03 2.11 -19.34
N SER A 274 2.82 2.23 -19.91
CA SER A 274 1.61 1.70 -19.28
C SER A 274 1.63 0.17 -19.25
N PHE A 275 1.10 -0.39 -18.17
CA PHE A 275 0.91 -1.82 -18.01
C PHE A 275 -0.35 -2.12 -17.19
N PHE A 276 -0.77 -3.36 -17.17
CA PHE A 276 -1.93 -3.80 -16.42
C PHE A 276 -1.56 -4.04 -14.95
N GLY A 277 -2.06 -3.19 -14.06
CA GLY A 277 -1.70 -3.14 -12.65
C GLY A 277 -2.84 -2.62 -11.79
N GLY A 278 -2.55 -1.75 -10.84
CA GLY A 278 -3.49 -1.16 -9.88
C GLY A 278 -3.24 -1.63 -8.46
N GLN A 279 -4.30 -1.90 -7.71
CA GLN A 279 -4.16 -2.45 -6.36
C GLN A 279 -3.31 -3.72 -6.39
N GLY A 280 -2.40 -3.83 -5.44
CA GLY A 280 -1.42 -4.92 -5.36
C GLY A 280 -0.12 -4.67 -6.12
N THR A 281 -0.06 -3.68 -7.01
CA THR A 281 1.15 -3.38 -7.78
C THR A 281 2.29 -2.87 -6.90
N ILE A 282 2.01 -1.86 -6.05
CA ILE A 282 3.00 -1.18 -5.21
C ILE A 282 2.29 -0.53 -3.99
N ASN A 283 1.50 -1.28 -3.24
CA ASN A 283 0.73 -0.75 -2.11
C ASN A 283 1.56 -0.51 -0.84
N VAL A 284 2.76 -1.06 -0.77
CA VAL A 284 3.65 -1.01 0.39
C VAL A 284 5.05 -0.60 -0.01
N HIS A 285 5.83 -0.11 0.95
CA HIS A 285 7.21 0.30 0.72
C HIS A 285 8.03 -0.81 0.06
N SER A 286 8.60 -0.54 -1.11
CA SER A 286 9.23 -1.55 -1.97
C SER A 286 10.63 -1.19 -2.44
N TRP A 287 11.23 -0.10 -1.94
CA TRP A 287 12.61 0.25 -2.24
C TRP A 287 13.61 -0.69 -1.57
N ASN A 288 14.72 -0.97 -2.27
CA ASN A 288 15.91 -1.56 -1.65
C ASN A 288 16.55 -0.54 -0.68
N PRO A 289 17.38 -1.00 0.28
CA PRO A 289 18.02 -0.10 1.26
C PRO A 289 18.88 1.00 0.63
N GLU A 290 19.48 0.73 -0.51
CA GLU A 290 20.34 1.67 -1.25
C GLU A 290 19.54 2.73 -2.03
N GLY A 291 18.22 2.57 -2.19
CA GLY A 291 17.37 3.48 -2.96
C GLY A 291 17.67 3.51 -4.46
N THR A 292 18.31 2.46 -4.97
CA THR A 292 18.69 2.32 -6.39
C THR A 292 17.72 1.44 -7.16
N GLN A 293 16.89 0.66 -6.47
CA GLN A 293 15.92 -0.26 -7.05
C GLN A 293 14.65 -0.29 -6.21
N PHE A 294 13.52 -0.59 -6.85
CA PHE A 294 12.27 -0.92 -6.16
C PHE A 294 11.54 -2.07 -6.85
N ALA A 295 10.75 -2.82 -6.06
CA ALA A 295 9.97 -3.93 -6.57
C ALA A 295 8.53 -3.50 -6.89
N TYR A 296 7.90 -4.16 -7.88
CA TYR A 296 6.50 -3.99 -8.20
C TYR A 296 5.92 -5.24 -8.86
N VAL A 297 4.59 -5.35 -8.87
CA VAL A 297 3.87 -6.45 -9.52
C VAL A 297 3.03 -5.91 -10.67
N SER A 298 3.10 -6.58 -11.82
CA SER A 298 2.18 -6.40 -12.93
C SER A 298 1.31 -7.65 -13.11
N TYR A 299 0.18 -7.50 -13.78
CA TYR A 299 -0.78 -8.57 -13.97
C TYR A 299 -1.08 -8.83 -15.43
N SER A 300 -1.48 -10.05 -15.74
CA SER A 300 -2.08 -10.45 -17.01
C SER A 300 -3.09 -11.57 -16.77
N PHE A 301 -3.84 -11.94 -17.79
CA PHE A 301 -4.80 -13.04 -17.72
C PHE A 301 -4.47 -14.10 -18.74
N ILE A 302 -4.71 -15.35 -18.36
CA ILE A 302 -4.70 -16.52 -19.26
C ILE A 302 -6.04 -17.25 -19.17
N ASP A 303 -6.38 -18.05 -20.13
CA ASP A 303 -7.53 -18.94 -20.06
C ASP A 303 -7.36 -19.99 -18.94
N LYS A 304 -8.50 -20.40 -18.34
CA LYS A 304 -8.51 -21.46 -17.31
C LYS A 304 -8.23 -22.81 -17.90
#